data_64027ca30908a93bbaa09e1b582a78ab
#
_entry.id   64027ca30908a93bbaa09e1b582a78ab
#
_cell.length_a   1.000
_cell.length_b   1.000
_cell.length_c   1.000
_cell.angle_alpha   90.00
_cell.angle_beta   90.00
_cell.angle_gamma   90.00
#
_symmetry.space_group_name_H-M   'P 1'
#
loop_
_entity.id
_entity.type
_entity.pdbx_description
1 polymer ?
#
loop_
_entity_poly.entity_id
_entity_poly.type
_entity_poly.pdbx_seq_one_letter_code
_entity_poly.pdbx_strand_id
1 'polypeptide(L)'
;METSKEHYFTVNRDRKKVVFTKGNLQIKRRPFEWRIAEHQYDVLDTDSKWEDLVEFRYTKKNYRSFRVLTNKEWVYIIETRANARNKWGLASLADLNGIILLPDNWVSPAGCDFAAGYSYEYETNVYTIEEWELMQKAGAIFLPAAGFRCLSSNGQVNKYGYYWSSAPASMLRYSANTSGYTFGFGKDSVKESREWGLSRQSIRLVQDID
;
A
#
# COMPACT_ATOMS: atom_id res chain seq x y z
N MET A 1 16.64 -8.74 22.91
CA MET A 1 15.94 -8.31 21.67
C MET A 1 15.55 -9.58 20.95
N GLU A 2 14.28 -9.98 21.06
CA GLU A 2 13.78 -11.05 20.20
C GLU A 2 13.81 -10.52 18.76
N THR A 3 14.59 -11.19 17.92
CA THR A 3 14.48 -11.04 16.47
C THR A 3 13.10 -11.55 16.09
N SER A 4 12.12 -10.67 15.98
CA SER A 4 10.84 -11.03 15.36
C SER A 4 11.20 -11.63 14.01
N LYS A 5 10.73 -12.86 13.73
CA LYS A 5 10.84 -13.43 12.39
C LYS A 5 10.24 -12.40 11.45
N GLU A 6 11.10 -11.75 10.66
CA GLU A 6 10.61 -10.71 9.75
C GLU A 6 9.60 -11.32 8.80
N HIS A 7 8.41 -10.76 8.81
CA HIS A 7 7.36 -11.11 7.87
C HIS A 7 7.66 -10.39 6.55
N TYR A 8 7.86 -11.16 5.49
CA TYR A 8 8.34 -10.64 4.22
C TYR A 8 7.41 -10.92 3.05
N PHE A 9 7.59 -10.13 2.02
CA PHE A 9 6.91 -10.23 0.73
C PHE A 9 7.93 -10.38 -0.37
N THR A 10 7.86 -11.47 -1.14
CA THR A 10 8.67 -11.62 -2.35
C THR A 10 8.09 -10.73 -3.45
N VAL A 11 8.94 -9.95 -4.11
CA VAL A 11 8.51 -8.90 -5.06
C VAL A 11 8.97 -9.11 -6.49
N ASN A 12 9.77 -10.17 -6.77
CA ASN A 12 10.19 -10.51 -8.13
C ASN A 12 10.62 -11.98 -8.23
N ARG A 13 10.93 -12.41 -9.46
CA ARG A 13 11.37 -13.79 -9.76
C ARG A 13 12.74 -14.12 -9.17
N ASP A 14 13.57 -13.11 -8.90
CA ASP A 14 14.89 -13.27 -8.27
C ASP A 14 14.78 -13.44 -6.74
N ARG A 15 13.54 -13.60 -6.24
CA ARG A 15 13.21 -13.79 -4.83
C ARG A 15 13.62 -12.62 -3.93
N LYS A 16 13.73 -11.42 -4.50
CA LYS A 16 13.93 -10.23 -3.71
C LYS A 16 12.78 -10.06 -2.71
N LYS A 17 13.13 -9.77 -1.46
CA LYS A 17 12.18 -9.66 -0.36
C LYS A 17 12.11 -8.24 0.14
N VAL A 18 10.93 -7.86 0.63
CA VAL A 18 10.70 -6.58 1.28
C VAL A 18 9.85 -6.76 2.53
N VAL A 19 9.98 -5.79 3.43
CA VAL A 19 9.04 -5.55 4.53
C VAL A 19 8.37 -4.20 4.32
N PHE A 20 7.08 -4.11 4.62
CA PHE A 20 6.34 -2.86 4.53
C PHE A 20 6.53 -2.01 5.78
N THR A 21 6.46 -0.68 5.61
CA THR A 21 6.35 0.23 6.76
C THR A 21 5.05 0.01 7.52
N LYS A 22 5.06 0.39 8.80
CA LYS A 22 3.91 0.27 9.71
C LYS A 22 2.66 1.00 9.20
N GLY A 23 2.83 2.13 8.53
CA GLY A 23 1.73 2.92 8.00
C GLY A 23 2.09 3.61 6.68
N ASN A 24 1.17 4.38 6.13
CA ASN A 24 1.38 5.18 4.93
C ASN A 24 2.36 6.33 5.18
N LEU A 25 3.08 6.74 4.15
CA LEU A 25 3.88 7.95 4.19
C LEU A 25 2.95 9.16 4.21
N GLN A 26 3.18 10.07 5.16
CA GLN A 26 2.42 11.29 5.36
C GLN A 26 3.33 12.51 5.17
N ILE A 27 2.77 13.58 4.62
CA ILE A 27 3.46 14.85 4.40
C ILE A 27 2.81 15.92 5.28
N LYS A 28 3.57 16.44 6.23
CA LYS A 28 3.21 17.67 6.93
C LYS A 28 3.82 18.84 6.18
N ARG A 29 3.00 19.81 5.74
CA ARG A 29 3.48 20.89 4.87
C ARG A 29 3.99 22.12 5.63
N ARG A 30 3.67 22.26 6.93
CA ARG A 30 4.09 23.39 7.75
C ARG A 30 4.41 22.96 9.18
N PRO A 31 5.69 22.86 9.58
CA PRO A 31 6.86 22.79 8.69
C PRO A 31 6.81 21.57 7.77
N PHE A 32 7.57 21.61 6.68
CA PHE A 32 7.62 20.47 5.76
C PHE A 32 8.34 19.30 6.43
N GLU A 33 7.61 18.20 6.62
CA GLU A 33 8.11 17.03 7.29
C GLU A 33 7.48 15.76 6.70
N TRP A 34 8.31 14.73 6.53
CA TRP A 34 7.87 13.38 6.18
C TRP A 34 7.74 12.55 7.45
N ARG A 35 6.64 11.85 7.59
CA ARG A 35 6.44 10.87 8.67
C ARG A 35 5.74 9.63 8.16
N ILE A 36 5.93 8.50 8.85
CA ILE A 36 5.15 7.29 8.63
C ILE A 36 3.96 7.35 9.60
N ALA A 37 2.76 7.06 9.09
CA ALA A 37 1.56 6.99 9.91
C ALA A 37 1.73 5.97 11.05
N GLU A 38 1.13 6.25 12.19
CA GLU A 38 1.28 5.43 13.38
C GLU A 38 0.58 4.08 13.22
N HIS A 39 -0.61 4.10 12.59
CA HIS A 39 -1.39 2.89 12.34
C HIS A 39 -1.55 2.65 10.84
N GLN A 40 -1.74 1.39 10.47
CA GLN A 40 -1.97 1.01 9.06
C GLN A 40 -3.29 1.55 8.52
N TYR A 41 -4.26 1.76 9.39
CA TYR A 41 -5.59 2.28 9.10
C TYR A 41 -5.71 3.81 9.21
N ASP A 42 -4.62 4.52 9.44
CA ASP A 42 -4.64 5.99 9.41
C ASP A 42 -4.85 6.48 7.97
N VAL A 43 -6.01 7.09 7.72
CA VAL A 43 -6.42 7.58 6.39
C VAL A 43 -6.00 9.04 6.18
N LEU A 44 -5.54 9.71 7.21
CA LEU A 44 -5.16 11.11 7.18
C LEU A 44 -3.95 11.32 6.27
N ASP A 45 -4.15 12.09 5.22
CA ASP A 45 -3.18 12.55 4.22
C ASP A 45 -2.99 11.67 2.96
N THR A 46 -4.04 11.60 2.13
CA THR A 46 -3.88 11.33 0.70
C THR A 46 -3.32 12.56 -0.04
N ASP A 47 -2.49 13.35 0.61
CA ASP A 47 -2.02 14.64 0.07
C ASP A 47 -0.76 14.51 -0.80
N SER A 48 -0.29 13.27 -1.03
CA SER A 48 0.94 13.01 -1.79
C SER A 48 0.69 12.97 -3.29
N LYS A 49 1.23 13.94 -4.02
CA LYS A 49 1.30 13.94 -5.48
C LYS A 49 2.46 13.02 -5.94
N TRP A 50 2.43 12.59 -7.19
CA TRP A 50 3.56 11.86 -7.78
C TRP A 50 4.88 12.66 -7.74
N GLU A 51 4.81 13.97 -7.89
CA GLU A 51 5.95 14.90 -7.75
C GLU A 51 6.56 14.82 -6.33
N ASP A 52 5.75 14.66 -5.31
CA ASP A 52 6.22 14.50 -3.93
C ASP A 52 7.05 13.21 -3.77
N LEU A 53 6.78 12.16 -4.55
CA LEU A 53 7.64 10.96 -4.59
C LEU A 53 9.02 11.25 -5.15
N VAL A 54 9.10 12.10 -6.16
CA VAL A 54 10.40 12.53 -6.72
C VAL A 54 11.16 13.28 -5.66
N GLU A 55 10.53 14.24 -4.99
CA GLU A 55 11.14 15.01 -3.91
C GLU A 55 11.56 14.11 -2.74
N PHE A 56 10.71 13.17 -2.32
CA PHE A 56 11.06 12.18 -1.29
C PHE A 56 12.33 11.40 -1.63
N ARG A 57 12.53 11.03 -2.90
CA ARG A 57 13.77 10.34 -3.33
C ARG A 57 15.03 11.18 -3.14
N TYR A 58 14.94 12.50 -3.30
CA TYR A 58 16.08 13.40 -3.17
C TYR A 58 16.31 13.85 -1.72
N THR A 59 15.25 14.01 -0.94
CA THR A 59 15.30 14.57 0.42
C THR A 59 15.25 13.53 1.54
N LYS A 60 15.14 12.25 1.23
CA LYS A 60 14.93 11.13 2.18
C LYS A 60 16.07 10.86 3.17
N LYS A 61 16.70 11.89 3.72
CA LYS A 61 17.86 11.78 4.61
C LYS A 61 17.63 10.80 5.76
N ASN A 62 16.41 10.77 6.32
CA ASN A 62 16.02 9.89 7.43
C ASN A 62 15.41 8.55 6.98
N TYR A 63 15.18 8.34 5.67
CA TYR A 63 14.49 7.18 5.11
C TYR A 63 15.29 6.51 3.99
N ARG A 64 16.62 6.56 4.05
CA ARG A 64 17.51 6.07 2.98
C ARG A 64 17.32 4.59 2.63
N SER A 65 16.93 3.78 3.61
CA SER A 65 16.66 2.35 3.44
C SER A 65 15.27 2.04 2.88
N PHE A 66 14.39 3.05 2.80
CA PHE A 66 13.01 2.87 2.33
C PHE A 66 12.84 3.30 0.88
N ARG A 67 11.94 2.62 0.18
CA ARG A 67 11.55 2.93 -1.18
C ARG A 67 10.07 2.65 -1.42
N VAL A 68 9.56 3.12 -2.55
CA VAL A 68 8.24 2.75 -3.06
C VAL A 68 8.38 1.53 -3.97
N LEU A 69 7.42 0.64 -3.96
CA LEU A 69 7.37 -0.48 -4.90
C LEU A 69 7.23 0.03 -6.34
N THR A 70 7.82 -0.68 -7.29
CA THR A 70 7.53 -0.48 -8.71
C THR A 70 6.18 -1.09 -9.06
N ASN A 71 5.59 -0.69 -10.19
CA ASN A 71 4.36 -1.32 -10.69
C ASN A 71 4.53 -2.84 -10.90
N LYS A 72 5.68 -3.27 -11.42
CA LYS A 72 5.98 -4.71 -11.60
C LYS A 72 6.02 -5.49 -10.28
N GLU A 73 6.52 -4.88 -9.21
CA GLU A 73 6.54 -5.48 -7.88
C GLU A 73 5.14 -5.56 -7.28
N TRP A 74 4.28 -4.54 -7.49
CA TRP A 74 2.87 -4.62 -7.10
C TRP A 74 2.15 -5.76 -7.81
N VAL A 75 2.28 -5.88 -9.14
CA VAL A 75 1.73 -7.00 -9.92
C VAL A 75 2.27 -8.34 -9.42
N TYR A 76 3.57 -8.42 -9.11
CA TYR A 76 4.15 -9.64 -8.60
C TYR A 76 3.54 -10.08 -7.27
N ILE A 77 3.34 -9.14 -6.34
CA ILE A 77 2.72 -9.41 -5.03
C ILE A 77 1.29 -9.93 -5.20
N ILE A 78 0.51 -9.36 -6.12
CA ILE A 78 -0.92 -9.64 -6.27
C ILE A 78 -1.18 -10.87 -7.15
N GLU A 79 -0.36 -11.11 -8.19
CA GLU A 79 -0.69 -12.09 -9.22
C GLU A 79 0.33 -13.22 -9.36
N THR A 80 1.62 -12.96 -9.09
CA THR A 80 2.69 -13.85 -9.58
C THR A 80 3.39 -14.64 -8.50
N ARG A 81 3.58 -14.08 -7.29
CA ARG A 81 4.27 -14.80 -6.20
C ARG A 81 3.55 -16.10 -5.83
N ALA A 82 4.24 -17.02 -5.16
CA ALA A 82 3.66 -18.29 -4.77
C ALA A 82 2.35 -18.09 -3.98
N ASN A 83 1.28 -18.74 -4.47
CA ASN A 83 -0.08 -18.64 -3.90
C ASN A 83 -0.61 -17.19 -3.79
N ALA A 84 -0.21 -16.30 -4.72
CA ALA A 84 -0.56 -14.88 -4.69
C ALA A 84 -2.06 -14.65 -4.43
N ARG A 85 -2.93 -15.39 -5.13
CA ARG A 85 -4.40 -15.25 -5.02
C ARG A 85 -4.95 -15.58 -3.64
N ASN A 86 -4.22 -16.38 -2.84
CA ASN A 86 -4.61 -16.74 -1.47
C ASN A 86 -3.97 -15.81 -0.43
N LYS A 87 -3.30 -14.75 -0.86
CA LYS A 87 -2.52 -13.86 -0.01
C LYS A 87 -2.97 -12.41 -0.02
N TRP A 88 -4.17 -12.16 -0.50
CA TRP A 88 -4.81 -10.84 -0.39
C TRP A 88 -6.34 -10.99 -0.41
N GLY A 89 -7.03 -9.99 0.11
CA GLY A 89 -8.49 -9.91 0.08
C GLY A 89 -8.94 -8.52 0.49
N LEU A 90 -10.09 -8.09 -0.04
CA LEU A 90 -10.76 -6.88 0.43
C LEU A 90 -11.27 -7.12 1.85
N ALA A 91 -11.24 -6.09 2.67
CA ALA A 91 -11.61 -6.17 4.08
C ALA A 91 -12.17 -4.84 4.59
N SER A 92 -12.95 -4.92 5.66
CA SER A 92 -13.37 -3.78 6.48
C SER A 92 -12.75 -3.91 7.88
N LEU A 93 -12.06 -2.87 8.33
CA LEU A 93 -11.43 -2.76 9.63
C LEU A 93 -12.04 -1.59 10.39
N ALA A 94 -12.87 -1.85 11.38
CA ALA A 94 -13.60 -0.82 12.14
C ALA A 94 -14.27 0.21 11.20
N ASP A 95 -15.09 -0.28 10.26
CA ASP A 95 -15.80 0.49 9.24
C ASP A 95 -14.95 1.18 8.18
N LEU A 96 -13.63 0.98 8.22
CA LEU A 96 -12.71 1.45 7.19
C LEU A 96 -12.42 0.33 6.19
N ASN A 97 -12.81 0.52 4.94
CA ASN A 97 -12.54 -0.40 3.87
C ASN A 97 -11.08 -0.33 3.41
N GLY A 98 -10.56 -1.47 2.96
CA GLY A 98 -9.19 -1.59 2.50
C GLY A 98 -8.91 -2.95 1.87
N ILE A 99 -7.64 -3.20 1.58
CA ILE A 99 -7.15 -4.52 1.17
C ILE A 99 -6.14 -5.02 2.19
N ILE A 100 -6.25 -6.28 2.56
CA ILE A 100 -5.26 -6.99 3.36
C ILE A 100 -4.31 -7.74 2.43
N LEU A 101 -3.01 -7.59 2.68
CA LEU A 101 -1.94 -8.37 2.05
C LEU A 101 -1.30 -9.26 3.12
N LEU A 102 -1.19 -10.56 2.85
CA LEU A 102 -0.55 -11.52 3.74
C LEU A 102 0.90 -11.76 3.30
N PRO A 103 1.88 -11.86 4.23
CA PRO A 103 3.27 -12.15 3.91
C PRO A 103 3.45 -13.57 3.36
N ASP A 104 4.64 -13.85 2.81
CA ASP A 104 4.91 -15.17 2.23
C ASP A 104 4.94 -16.28 3.28
N ASN A 105 5.40 -15.97 4.46
CA ASN A 105 5.45 -16.85 5.62
C ASN A 105 4.24 -16.70 6.56
N TRP A 106 3.07 -16.35 6.00
CA TRP A 106 1.84 -16.18 6.78
C TRP A 106 1.43 -17.44 7.52
N VAL A 107 1.12 -17.23 8.79
CA VAL A 107 0.43 -18.21 9.63
C VAL A 107 -0.75 -17.50 10.28
N SER A 108 -1.96 -17.98 10.05
CA SER A 108 -3.16 -17.33 10.60
C SER A 108 -3.16 -17.36 12.12
N PRO A 109 -3.35 -16.24 12.82
CA PRO A 109 -3.60 -16.24 14.25
C PRO A 109 -4.89 -17.00 14.57
N ALA A 110 -4.95 -17.60 15.73
CA ALA A 110 -6.17 -18.25 16.22
C ALA A 110 -7.33 -17.25 16.29
N GLY A 111 -8.48 -17.62 15.72
CA GLY A 111 -9.68 -16.80 15.68
C GLY A 111 -9.71 -15.72 14.62
N CYS A 112 -8.70 -15.63 13.75
CA CYS A 112 -8.66 -14.68 12.64
C CYS A 112 -8.78 -15.42 11.30
N ASP A 113 -9.99 -15.79 10.92
CA ASP A 113 -10.26 -16.37 9.60
C ASP A 113 -10.07 -15.32 8.51
N PHE A 114 -9.54 -15.74 7.37
CA PHE A 114 -9.27 -14.88 6.23
C PHE A 114 -9.77 -15.52 4.92
N ALA A 115 -10.70 -14.86 4.27
CA ALA A 115 -11.18 -15.24 2.95
C ALA A 115 -10.39 -14.49 1.87
N ALA A 116 -9.65 -15.26 1.06
CA ALA A 116 -8.76 -14.70 0.05
C ALA A 116 -9.46 -14.39 -1.28
N GLY A 117 -9.01 -13.38 -1.91
CA GLY A 117 -8.84 -13.04 -3.32
C GLY A 117 -10.00 -13.01 -4.31
N TYR A 118 -11.09 -13.66 -4.09
CA TYR A 118 -12.13 -13.79 -5.13
C TYR A 118 -13.41 -13.00 -4.87
N SER A 119 -13.62 -12.57 -3.66
CA SER A 119 -14.70 -11.67 -3.35
C SER A 119 -14.19 -10.24 -3.44
N TYR A 120 -14.75 -9.45 -4.35
CA TYR A 120 -14.50 -8.01 -4.42
C TYR A 120 -15.41 -7.26 -3.46
N GLU A 121 -15.77 -7.87 -2.32
CA GLU A 121 -16.63 -7.29 -1.30
C GLU A 121 -15.85 -7.10 -0.01
N TYR A 122 -15.88 -5.89 0.55
CA TYR A 122 -15.22 -5.55 1.79
C TYR A 122 -15.78 -6.31 2.99
N GLU A 123 -17.06 -6.61 2.91
CA GLU A 123 -17.83 -7.31 3.94
C GLU A 123 -17.45 -8.79 4.08
N THR A 124 -16.65 -9.33 3.16
CA THR A 124 -16.15 -10.71 3.23
C THR A 124 -15.18 -10.92 4.38
N ASN A 125 -14.36 -9.91 4.67
CA ASN A 125 -13.38 -9.92 5.76
C ASN A 125 -13.65 -8.71 6.65
N VAL A 126 -14.24 -8.92 7.80
CA VAL A 126 -14.55 -7.84 8.75
C VAL A 126 -13.82 -8.10 10.06
N TYR A 127 -13.04 -7.13 10.49
CA TYR A 127 -12.23 -7.24 11.71
C TYR A 127 -12.43 -6.05 12.64
N THR A 128 -12.41 -6.33 13.93
CA THR A 128 -12.20 -5.33 14.98
C THR A 128 -10.74 -4.88 15.01
N ILE A 129 -10.45 -3.82 15.76
CA ILE A 129 -9.06 -3.37 15.96
C ILE A 129 -8.24 -4.44 16.68
N GLU A 130 -8.81 -5.12 17.65
CA GLU A 130 -8.15 -6.17 18.44
C GLU A 130 -7.77 -7.38 17.57
N GLU A 131 -8.68 -7.84 16.72
CA GLU A 131 -8.40 -8.93 15.77
C GLU A 131 -7.35 -8.50 14.74
N TRP A 132 -7.43 -7.26 14.26
CA TRP A 132 -6.43 -6.71 13.36
C TRP A 132 -5.03 -6.65 13.99
N GLU A 133 -4.91 -6.28 15.26
CA GLU A 133 -3.62 -6.28 15.97
C GLU A 133 -2.97 -7.67 15.99
N LEU A 134 -3.75 -8.74 16.13
CA LEU A 134 -3.25 -10.11 16.04
C LEU A 134 -2.74 -10.42 14.63
N MET A 135 -3.52 -10.06 13.59
CA MET A 135 -3.13 -10.24 12.19
C MET A 135 -1.88 -9.41 11.85
N GLN A 136 -1.82 -8.18 12.32
CA GLN A 136 -0.65 -7.30 12.12
C GLN A 136 0.61 -7.86 12.77
N LYS A 137 0.51 -8.43 13.98
CA LYS A 137 1.63 -9.14 14.65
C LYS A 137 2.10 -10.35 13.85
N ALA A 138 1.20 -11.01 13.14
CA ALA A 138 1.53 -12.09 12.21
C ALA A 138 1.99 -11.60 10.82
N GLY A 139 2.17 -10.30 10.65
CA GLY A 139 2.76 -9.67 9.47
C GLY A 139 1.78 -9.24 8.37
N ALA A 140 0.47 -9.31 8.62
CA ALA A 140 -0.51 -8.79 7.67
C ALA A 140 -0.38 -7.28 7.48
N ILE A 141 -0.60 -6.83 6.25
CA ILE A 141 -0.58 -5.41 5.87
C ILE A 141 -1.98 -4.98 5.46
N PHE A 142 -2.47 -3.91 6.06
CA PHE A 142 -3.70 -3.26 5.65
C PHE A 142 -3.39 -1.99 4.85
N LEU A 143 -3.99 -1.88 3.69
CA LEU A 143 -3.93 -0.70 2.84
C LEU A 143 -5.34 -0.08 2.78
N PRO A 144 -5.58 1.06 3.43
CA PRO A 144 -6.88 1.70 3.43
C PRO A 144 -7.37 2.10 2.05
N ALA A 145 -8.67 2.02 1.82
CA ALA A 145 -9.36 2.60 0.66
C ALA A 145 -9.47 4.12 0.82
N ALA A 146 -8.32 4.80 0.84
CA ALA A 146 -8.22 6.24 1.10
C ALA A 146 -8.70 7.12 -0.08
N GLY A 147 -9.10 6.50 -1.20
CA GLY A 147 -9.51 7.22 -2.39
C GLY A 147 -8.37 7.98 -3.05
N PHE A 148 -8.73 9.06 -3.74
CA PHE A 148 -7.79 10.01 -4.32
C PHE A 148 -8.29 11.44 -4.13
N ARG A 149 -7.38 12.41 -4.22
CA ARG A 149 -7.72 13.83 -4.26
C ARG A 149 -7.24 14.41 -5.59
N CYS A 150 -8.13 15.06 -6.33
CA CYS A 150 -7.82 15.80 -7.53
C CYS A 150 -8.32 17.23 -7.39
N LEU A 151 -7.42 18.21 -7.50
CA LEU A 151 -7.71 19.65 -7.30
C LEU A 151 -8.39 19.91 -5.94
N SER A 152 -9.67 20.29 -5.94
CA SER A 152 -10.46 20.60 -4.74
C SER A 152 -11.42 19.47 -4.33
N SER A 153 -11.48 18.37 -5.07
CA SER A 153 -12.40 17.26 -4.80
C SER A 153 -11.68 16.05 -4.21
N ASN A 154 -12.24 15.51 -3.12
CA ASN A 154 -11.91 14.19 -2.63
C ASN A 154 -12.87 13.18 -3.27
N GLY A 155 -12.33 12.16 -3.92
CA GLY A 155 -13.12 11.13 -4.55
C GLY A 155 -12.85 9.74 -3.99
N GLN A 156 -13.89 8.92 -3.94
CA GLN A 156 -13.80 7.49 -3.73
C GLN A 156 -13.24 7.02 -2.36
N VAL A 157 -13.20 7.91 -1.36
CA VAL A 157 -12.82 7.54 0.02
C VAL A 157 -13.75 6.43 0.52
N ASN A 158 -13.18 5.44 1.19
CA ASN A 158 -13.84 4.21 1.67
C ASN A 158 -14.48 3.34 0.57
N LYS A 159 -14.18 3.61 -0.71
CA LYS A 159 -14.64 2.81 -1.87
C LYS A 159 -13.49 2.20 -2.64
N TYR A 160 -12.41 2.99 -2.88
CA TYR A 160 -11.24 2.56 -3.64
C TYR A 160 -9.95 3.00 -2.93
N GLY A 161 -8.92 2.19 -3.03
CA GLY A 161 -7.57 2.56 -2.63
C GLY A 161 -6.68 2.73 -3.85
N TYR A 162 -5.82 3.76 -3.83
CA TYR A 162 -4.85 4.05 -4.87
C TYR A 162 -3.49 4.33 -4.24
N TYR A 163 -2.48 3.58 -4.66
CA TYR A 163 -1.14 3.63 -4.11
C TYR A 163 -0.11 3.87 -5.21
N TRP A 164 0.61 4.96 -5.13
CA TRP A 164 1.66 5.27 -6.10
C TRP A 164 2.71 4.17 -6.21
N SER A 165 3.16 3.92 -7.43
CA SER A 165 4.37 3.15 -7.71
C SER A 165 5.54 4.08 -8.02
N SER A 166 6.76 3.54 -7.97
CA SER A 166 7.97 4.33 -8.22
C SER A 166 8.27 4.58 -9.70
N ALA A 167 7.50 4.00 -10.62
CA ALA A 167 7.74 4.11 -12.05
C ALA A 167 6.82 5.17 -12.69
N PRO A 168 7.36 6.09 -13.49
CA PRO A 168 6.54 7.00 -14.28
C PRO A 168 5.84 6.23 -15.39
N ALA A 169 4.58 6.58 -15.69
CA ALA A 169 3.79 5.95 -16.74
C ALA A 169 4.15 6.43 -18.16
N SER A 170 4.83 7.57 -18.28
CA SER A 170 5.31 8.06 -19.56
C SER A 170 6.75 8.55 -19.47
N MET A 171 7.54 8.23 -20.53
CA MET A 171 8.90 8.76 -20.70
C MET A 171 8.91 10.13 -21.36
N LEU A 172 7.79 10.78 -21.59
CA LEU A 172 7.73 12.08 -22.24
C LEU A 172 8.25 13.16 -21.29
N ARG A 173 9.51 13.50 -21.44
CA ARG A 173 10.29 14.45 -20.62
C ARG A 173 9.77 15.89 -20.61
N TYR A 174 8.71 16.21 -21.37
CA TYR A 174 8.30 17.58 -21.65
C TYR A 174 6.82 17.88 -21.42
N SER A 175 6.08 17.02 -20.74
CA SER A 175 4.68 17.29 -20.45
C SER A 175 4.52 17.65 -18.97
N ALA A 176 3.89 18.79 -18.71
CA ALA A 176 3.43 19.19 -17.38
C ALA A 176 2.43 18.19 -16.75
N ASN A 177 2.02 17.19 -17.53
CA ASN A 177 1.13 16.10 -17.17
C ASN A 177 1.93 14.78 -17.04
N THR A 178 2.84 14.70 -16.08
CA THR A 178 3.44 13.42 -15.70
C THR A 178 2.35 12.52 -15.14
N SER A 179 2.17 11.36 -15.77
CA SER A 179 1.34 10.29 -15.23
C SER A 179 2.21 9.28 -14.50
N GLY A 180 1.70 8.70 -13.44
CA GLY A 180 2.34 7.62 -12.67
C GLY A 180 1.57 6.32 -12.78
N TYR A 181 2.23 5.20 -12.55
CA TYR A 181 1.54 3.94 -12.30
C TYR A 181 1.07 3.88 -10.86
N THR A 182 -0.10 3.31 -10.70
CA THR A 182 -0.79 3.13 -9.43
C THR A 182 -1.19 1.68 -9.25
N PHE A 183 -1.05 1.15 -8.05
CA PHE A 183 -1.77 -0.02 -7.60
C PHE A 183 -3.14 0.43 -7.08
N GLY A 184 -4.21 -0.02 -7.72
CA GLY A 184 -5.59 0.30 -7.37
C GLY A 184 -6.38 -0.93 -6.95
N PHE A 185 -7.30 -0.74 -6.01
CA PHE A 185 -8.25 -1.78 -5.59
C PHE A 185 -9.60 -1.20 -5.18
N GLY A 186 -10.64 -2.00 -5.31
CA GLY A 186 -12.03 -1.71 -4.93
C GLY A 186 -12.97 -2.83 -5.34
N LYS A 187 -14.27 -2.62 -5.21
CA LYS A 187 -15.31 -3.63 -5.49
C LYS A 187 -15.27 -4.18 -6.93
N ASP A 188 -14.66 -3.48 -7.87
CA ASP A 188 -14.68 -3.88 -9.29
C ASP A 188 -13.39 -4.54 -9.74
N SER A 189 -12.29 -4.26 -9.06
CA SER A 189 -10.97 -4.76 -9.48
C SER A 189 -9.88 -4.57 -8.43
N VAL A 190 -8.86 -5.41 -8.55
CA VAL A 190 -7.56 -5.23 -7.91
C VAL A 190 -6.51 -5.33 -9.00
N LYS A 191 -5.90 -4.21 -9.40
CA LYS A 191 -4.98 -4.13 -10.55
C LYS A 191 -4.10 -2.89 -10.53
N GLU A 192 -3.11 -2.87 -11.41
CA GLU A 192 -2.44 -1.61 -11.73
C GLU A 192 -3.30 -0.72 -12.63
N SER A 193 -3.14 0.58 -12.50
CA SER A 193 -3.70 1.57 -13.40
C SER A 193 -2.73 2.71 -13.67
N ARG A 194 -3.06 3.55 -14.65
CA ARG A 194 -2.36 4.81 -14.92
C ARG A 194 -3.20 5.95 -14.41
N GLU A 195 -2.59 6.83 -13.64
CA GLU A 195 -3.26 7.99 -13.11
C GLU A 195 -2.50 9.28 -13.42
N TRP A 196 -3.22 10.37 -13.49
CA TRP A 196 -2.64 11.68 -13.73
C TRP A 196 -1.80 12.09 -12.53
N GLY A 197 -0.60 12.62 -12.79
CA GLY A 197 0.34 13.04 -11.76
C GLY A 197 -0.18 14.15 -10.83
N LEU A 198 -1.22 14.86 -11.23
CA LEU A 198 -1.92 15.85 -10.40
C LEU A 198 -2.85 15.22 -9.35
N SER A 199 -3.20 13.94 -9.49
CA SER A 199 -3.93 13.20 -8.46
C SER A 199 -3.05 13.00 -7.24
N ARG A 200 -3.61 13.15 -6.06
CA ARG A 200 -2.95 12.83 -4.80
C ARG A 200 -3.44 11.46 -4.34
N GLN A 201 -2.52 10.57 -4.08
CA GLN A 201 -2.79 9.19 -3.72
C GLN A 201 -1.90 8.76 -2.57
N SER A 202 -2.22 7.62 -1.99
CA SER A 202 -1.44 7.07 -0.89
C SER A 202 -0.06 6.58 -1.34
N ILE A 203 0.89 6.59 -0.40
CA ILE A 203 2.23 6.03 -0.56
C ILE A 203 2.46 5.04 0.58
N ARG A 204 2.77 3.80 0.24
CA ARG A 204 3.26 2.81 1.20
C ARG A 204 4.70 2.49 0.88
N LEU A 205 5.56 2.68 1.86
CA LEU A 205 6.99 2.38 1.72
C LEU A 205 7.29 0.94 2.05
N VAL A 206 8.40 0.47 1.49
CA VAL A 206 9.01 -0.82 1.81
C VAL A 206 10.50 -0.65 2.06
N GLN A 207 11.07 -1.59 2.79
CA GLN A 207 12.51 -1.76 2.97
C GLN A 207 12.92 -3.10 2.36
N ASP A 208 13.99 -3.09 1.56
CA ASP A 208 14.59 -4.33 1.05
C ASP A 208 15.25 -5.08 2.22
N ILE A 209 15.09 -6.40 2.22
CA ILE A 209 15.77 -7.32 3.14
C ILE A 209 16.47 -8.42 2.35
N ASP A 210 17.56 -8.94 2.90
CA ASP A 210 18.40 -10.00 2.30
C ASP A 210 17.75 -11.39 2.46
#